data_85ad1c7e7b96eccb38f8abc88b35f204
#
_entry.id   85ad1c7e7b96eccb38f8abc88b35f204
#
_cell.length_a   1.000
_cell.length_b   1.000
_cell.length_c   1.000
_cell.angle_alpha   90.00
_cell.angle_beta   90.00
_cell.angle_gamma   90.00
#
_symmetry.space_group_name_H-M   'P 1'
#
loop_
_entity.id
_entity.type
_entity.pdbx_description
1 polymer ?
#
loop_
_entity_poly.entity_id
_entity_poly.type
_entity_poly.pdbx_seq_one_letter_code
_entity_poly.pdbx_strand_id
1 'polypeptide(L)'
;MVKNKLFDDLLEQDVIGYLLDNSHLTIEASKILSEDSFSNALFKVVFKAMVELNSFNSVFTRYDVFRVLKGEKKKSSVAIEKVLKIHPNRVFDLLTACLELKELENKRIINDLSAKVSYAMESNDDVSTIVSLIENKLEEVTTSSASSEIFALSDLYDKVVDKMDEMAGVVKFSGIDTGSRNLNYMTGGWQEGMSVIAARPGMGKTIAGLEHAKAGAKAGKKALFLSLEMPKESLIYRYISSEVTEYAYSDLKANKISKADVAKIRASNAKDLKQLPIYFYDSDNRDINYLSLMLTAECRKNQIDFVIIDYMQLIRDVQIKDQSDFAQVSSVSNKLQKLSRKLKIPIICLSQLSRDIEKRANRLPQLSDLRSSGNIEQDAILVIGLYRDDYYKYTDAKANNVEPAKMDNKLTYVILKNRDGGVGDIDRYCDVKTNRIVDSEDDLFNYAKPELVYKDTALDKMQPTFDDKVVPF
;
A
#
# COMPACT_ATOMS: atom_id res chain seq x y z
N MET A 1 -13.62 8.01 43.86
CA MET A 1 -14.02 6.85 43.05
C MET A 1 -14.60 7.40 41.74
N VAL A 2 -13.82 7.40 40.66
CA VAL A 2 -14.30 7.73 39.32
C VAL A 2 -15.13 6.54 38.86
N LYS A 3 -16.45 6.69 38.76
CA LYS A 3 -17.31 5.69 38.13
C LYS A 3 -16.86 5.58 36.67
N ASN A 4 -16.26 4.46 36.30
CA ASN A 4 -16.00 4.10 34.94
C ASN A 4 -17.35 3.94 34.23
N LYS A 5 -17.85 5.01 33.60
CA LYS A 5 -19.09 4.95 32.83
C LYS A 5 -18.78 4.32 31.47
N LEU A 6 -18.94 3.01 31.37
CA LEU A 6 -19.00 2.27 30.09
C LEU A 6 -20.43 2.24 29.52
N PHE A 7 -21.42 2.67 30.34
CA PHE A 7 -22.85 2.58 30.06
C PHE A 7 -23.53 3.86 30.51
N ASP A 8 -24.49 4.33 29.73
CA ASP A 8 -25.37 5.44 30.11
C ASP A 8 -26.82 5.12 29.68
N ASP A 9 -27.53 4.38 30.52
CA ASP A 9 -28.91 3.95 30.25
C ASP A 9 -29.87 5.12 29.99
N LEU A 10 -29.63 6.28 30.61
CA LEU A 10 -30.44 7.47 30.41
C LEU A 10 -30.22 8.08 29.03
N LEU A 11 -28.98 8.16 28.62
CA LEU A 11 -28.64 8.65 27.29
C LEU A 11 -29.18 7.72 26.16
N GLU A 12 -29.04 6.40 26.36
CA GLU A 12 -29.61 5.40 25.44
C GLU A 12 -31.13 5.54 25.32
N GLN A 13 -31.79 5.72 26.48
CA GLN A 13 -33.24 5.92 26.56
C GLN A 13 -33.66 7.21 25.85
N ASP A 14 -32.95 8.31 26.10
CA ASP A 14 -33.24 9.62 25.52
C ASP A 14 -33.12 9.57 23.99
N VAL A 15 -32.06 8.95 23.44
CA VAL A 15 -31.86 8.81 22.00
C VAL A 15 -32.94 7.94 21.36
N ILE A 16 -33.27 6.77 21.93
CA ILE A 16 -34.34 5.90 21.45
C ILE A 16 -35.69 6.63 21.49
N GLY A 17 -36.01 7.29 22.61
CA GLY A 17 -37.24 8.05 22.76
C GLY A 17 -37.37 9.16 21.71
N TYR A 18 -36.29 9.92 21.52
CA TYR A 18 -36.25 11.00 20.53
C TYR A 18 -36.42 10.52 19.08
N LEU A 19 -35.76 9.43 18.70
CA LEU A 19 -35.89 8.84 17.37
C LEU A 19 -37.29 8.24 17.16
N LEU A 20 -37.93 7.69 18.18
CA LEU A 20 -39.31 7.22 18.09
C LEU A 20 -40.31 8.38 17.88
N ASP A 21 -40.02 9.57 18.37
CA ASP A 21 -40.83 10.79 18.15
C ASP A 21 -40.49 11.47 16.82
N ASN A 22 -39.25 11.28 16.32
CA ASN A 22 -38.71 11.92 15.12
C ASN A 22 -38.11 10.86 14.15
N SER A 23 -38.95 9.94 13.70
CA SER A 23 -38.51 8.75 12.93
C SER A 23 -37.71 9.07 11.66
N HIS A 24 -37.95 10.23 11.03
CA HIS A 24 -37.21 10.69 9.85
C HIS A 24 -35.69 10.91 10.12
N LEU A 25 -35.29 11.12 11.38
CA LEU A 25 -33.89 11.30 11.78
C LEU A 25 -33.15 9.97 12.01
N THR A 26 -33.86 8.84 11.94
CA THR A 26 -33.25 7.51 12.16
C THR A 26 -32.16 7.20 11.14
N ILE A 27 -32.30 7.64 9.88
CA ILE A 27 -31.25 7.48 8.85
C ILE A 27 -29.98 8.24 9.25
N GLU A 28 -30.11 9.48 9.73
CA GLU A 28 -28.95 10.27 10.17
C GLU A 28 -28.28 9.66 11.39
N ALA A 29 -29.05 9.22 12.35
CA ALA A 29 -28.53 8.51 13.52
C ALA A 29 -27.84 7.19 13.13
N SER A 30 -28.36 6.43 12.16
CA SER A 30 -27.78 5.16 11.69
C SER A 30 -26.45 5.31 10.95
N LYS A 31 -26.09 6.52 10.52
CA LYS A 31 -24.74 6.80 9.99
C LYS A 31 -23.66 6.79 11.07
N ILE A 32 -24.06 7.01 12.34
CA ILE A 32 -23.16 7.11 13.48
C ILE A 32 -23.30 5.89 14.38
N LEU A 33 -24.54 5.46 14.64
CA LEU A 33 -24.89 4.39 15.57
C LEU A 33 -25.21 3.08 14.85
N SER A 34 -24.82 1.98 15.49
CA SER A 34 -25.23 0.62 15.17
C SER A 34 -26.08 0.05 16.33
N GLU A 35 -26.61 -1.19 16.15
CA GLU A 35 -27.25 -1.89 17.26
C GLU A 35 -26.28 -2.07 18.45
N ASP A 36 -24.97 -2.17 18.22
CA ASP A 36 -23.95 -2.35 19.25
C ASP A 36 -23.59 -1.05 19.99
N SER A 37 -24.03 0.10 19.50
CA SER A 37 -23.90 1.36 20.22
C SER A 37 -24.70 1.38 21.52
N PHE A 38 -25.73 0.56 21.63
CA PHE A 38 -26.56 0.42 22.81
C PHE A 38 -26.08 -0.75 23.67
N SER A 39 -25.99 -0.55 24.97
CA SER A 39 -25.68 -1.59 25.96
C SER A 39 -26.91 -2.41 26.33
N ASN A 40 -28.07 -1.76 26.37
CA ASN A 40 -29.33 -2.39 26.70
C ASN A 40 -29.84 -3.27 25.56
N ALA A 41 -29.98 -4.58 25.82
CA ALA A 41 -30.43 -5.55 24.86
C ALA A 41 -31.80 -5.28 24.23
N LEU A 42 -32.63 -4.48 24.86
CA LEU A 42 -33.93 -4.10 24.32
C LEU A 42 -33.78 -2.90 23.38
N PHE A 43 -32.93 -1.93 23.69
CA PHE A 43 -32.67 -0.78 22.85
C PHE A 43 -31.93 -1.18 21.56
N LYS A 44 -31.01 -2.18 21.59
CA LYS A 44 -30.42 -2.80 20.42
C LYS A 44 -31.48 -3.24 19.40
N VAL A 45 -32.44 -4.04 19.88
CA VAL A 45 -33.48 -4.61 19.00
C VAL A 45 -34.45 -3.54 18.50
N VAL A 46 -34.77 -2.53 19.32
CA VAL A 46 -35.62 -1.40 18.95
C VAL A 46 -34.92 -0.58 17.86
N PHE A 47 -33.65 -0.21 18.05
CA PHE A 47 -32.92 0.57 17.06
C PHE A 47 -32.79 -0.17 15.72
N LYS A 48 -32.49 -1.47 15.77
CA LYS A 48 -32.45 -2.32 14.57
C LYS A 48 -33.79 -2.29 13.83
N ALA A 49 -34.90 -2.48 14.51
CA ALA A 49 -36.23 -2.44 13.90
C ALA A 49 -36.55 -1.05 13.30
N MET A 50 -36.08 0.02 13.94
CA MET A 50 -36.25 1.39 13.42
C MET A 50 -35.46 1.60 12.12
N VAL A 51 -34.21 1.12 12.05
CA VAL A 51 -33.37 1.20 10.85
C VAL A 51 -33.98 0.37 9.72
N GLU A 52 -34.46 -0.84 9.99
CA GLU A 52 -35.13 -1.69 9.01
C GLU A 52 -36.40 -1.02 8.47
N LEU A 53 -37.26 -0.47 9.32
CA LEU A 53 -38.45 0.25 8.90
C LEU A 53 -38.14 1.47 8.03
N ASN A 54 -37.09 2.20 8.39
CA ASN A 54 -36.68 3.39 7.65
C ASN A 54 -36.12 3.07 6.26
N SER A 55 -35.57 1.86 6.05
CA SER A 55 -35.13 1.39 4.73
C SER A 55 -36.28 1.18 3.73
N PHE A 56 -37.49 0.93 4.24
CA PHE A 56 -38.70 0.73 3.43
C PHE A 56 -39.58 2.00 3.36
N ASN A 57 -39.66 2.77 4.43
CA ASN A 57 -40.45 3.99 4.53
C ASN A 57 -39.67 5.07 5.28
N SER A 58 -39.53 6.25 4.71
CA SER A 58 -38.82 7.38 5.32
C SER A 58 -39.40 7.88 6.65
N VAL A 59 -40.65 7.51 6.96
CA VAL A 59 -41.36 7.86 8.21
C VAL A 59 -42.12 6.64 8.70
N PHE A 60 -41.92 6.27 9.94
CA PHE A 60 -42.66 5.19 10.63
C PHE A 60 -43.20 5.68 11.99
N THR A 61 -44.18 4.96 12.52
CA THR A 61 -44.79 5.25 13.83
C THR A 61 -44.26 4.29 14.90
N ARG A 62 -44.43 4.64 16.17
CA ARG A 62 -44.17 3.75 17.31
C ARG A 62 -44.91 2.41 17.19
N TYR A 63 -46.12 2.40 16.58
CA TYR A 63 -46.91 1.19 16.36
C TYR A 63 -46.27 0.28 15.29
N ASP A 64 -45.64 0.83 14.26
CA ASP A 64 -44.95 0.05 13.26
C ASP A 64 -43.75 -0.68 13.87
N VAL A 65 -42.97 0.00 14.74
CA VAL A 65 -41.87 -0.63 15.48
C VAL A 65 -42.40 -1.77 16.37
N PHE A 66 -43.51 -1.54 17.07
CA PHE A 66 -44.15 -2.58 17.90
C PHE A 66 -44.53 -3.80 17.05
N ARG A 67 -45.09 -3.59 15.88
CA ARG A 67 -45.55 -4.66 14.99
C ARG A 67 -44.37 -5.52 14.48
N VAL A 68 -43.24 -4.90 14.13
CA VAL A 68 -42.02 -5.61 13.72
C VAL A 68 -41.49 -6.44 14.89
N LEU A 69 -41.36 -5.84 16.07
CA LEU A 69 -40.81 -6.52 17.25
C LEU A 69 -41.73 -7.67 17.76
N LYS A 70 -43.04 -7.56 17.60
CA LYS A 70 -43.99 -8.61 17.97
C LYS A 70 -43.91 -9.81 17.02
N GLY A 71 -43.57 -9.60 15.73
CA GLY A 71 -43.37 -10.66 14.76
C GLY A 71 -42.15 -11.53 15.04
N GLU A 72 -41.13 -11.04 15.71
CA GLU A 72 -39.84 -11.72 15.96
C GLU A 72 -39.85 -12.73 17.13
N LYS A 73 -40.97 -13.07 17.75
CA LYS A 73 -41.17 -14.11 18.84
C LYS A 73 -40.11 -14.17 19.96
N LYS A 74 -39.22 -13.21 20.08
CA LYS A 74 -38.03 -13.32 20.99
C LYS A 74 -38.12 -12.57 22.31
N LYS A 75 -39.13 -11.71 22.54
CA LYS A 75 -39.22 -10.91 23.80
C LYS A 75 -40.64 -10.74 24.31
N SER A 76 -40.76 -10.53 25.63
CA SER A 76 -42.03 -10.24 26.31
C SER A 76 -42.69 -8.98 25.74
N SER A 77 -43.95 -9.08 25.33
CA SER A 77 -44.75 -7.94 24.84
C SER A 77 -44.78 -6.76 25.83
N VAL A 78 -44.76 -7.04 27.11
CA VAL A 78 -44.77 -6.03 28.22
C VAL A 78 -43.49 -5.18 28.21
N ALA A 79 -42.31 -5.79 27.91
CA ALA A 79 -41.06 -5.05 27.85
C ALA A 79 -41.01 -4.12 26.61
N ILE A 80 -41.51 -4.60 25.46
CA ILE A 80 -41.62 -3.81 24.22
C ILE A 80 -42.56 -2.62 24.40
N GLU A 81 -43.74 -2.83 25.03
CA GLU A 81 -44.69 -1.76 25.30
C GLU A 81 -44.13 -0.65 26.20
N LYS A 82 -43.28 -1.02 27.18
CA LYS A 82 -42.60 -0.03 28.02
C LYS A 82 -41.66 0.86 27.24
N VAL A 83 -40.89 0.27 26.33
CA VAL A 83 -39.93 1.02 25.48
C VAL A 83 -40.65 1.98 24.55
N LEU A 84 -41.76 1.56 23.95
CA LEU A 84 -42.52 2.40 23.03
C LEU A 84 -43.21 3.59 23.72
N LYS A 85 -43.30 3.57 25.06
CA LYS A 85 -43.82 4.69 25.85
C LYS A 85 -42.70 5.64 26.33
N ILE A 86 -41.44 5.36 25.96
CA ILE A 86 -40.33 6.22 26.34
C ILE A 86 -40.35 7.48 25.49
N HIS A 87 -40.26 8.61 26.14
CA HIS A 87 -40.03 9.94 25.60
C HIS A 87 -38.70 10.47 26.11
N PRO A 88 -38.00 11.34 25.36
CA PRO A 88 -36.77 11.94 25.86
C PRO A 88 -37.06 12.77 27.13
N ASN A 89 -36.21 12.62 28.14
CA ASN A 89 -36.39 13.32 29.42
C ASN A 89 -35.81 14.74 29.40
N ARG A 90 -35.02 15.08 28.41
CA ARG A 90 -34.33 16.38 28.29
C ARG A 90 -34.25 16.82 26.84
N VAL A 91 -34.11 18.11 26.65
CA VAL A 91 -33.75 18.68 25.34
C VAL A 91 -32.25 18.46 25.15
N PHE A 92 -31.86 17.85 24.03
CA PHE A 92 -30.46 17.59 23.67
C PHE A 92 -30.30 17.70 22.17
N ASP A 93 -29.05 17.91 21.75
CA ASP A 93 -28.70 17.80 20.35
C ASP A 93 -28.48 16.32 19.98
N LEU A 94 -29.24 15.82 19.01
CA LEU A 94 -29.20 14.42 18.60
C LEU A 94 -27.78 14.00 18.11
N LEU A 95 -27.11 14.86 17.35
CA LEU A 95 -25.79 14.57 16.85
C LEU A 95 -24.79 14.36 17.99
N THR A 96 -24.77 15.28 18.94
CA THR A 96 -23.91 15.18 20.13
C THR A 96 -24.21 13.91 20.93
N ALA A 97 -25.49 13.58 21.13
CA ALA A 97 -25.90 12.37 21.86
C ALA A 97 -25.49 11.09 21.14
N CYS A 98 -25.60 11.06 19.79
CA CYS A 98 -25.13 9.92 18.99
C CYS A 98 -23.60 9.75 19.09
N LEU A 99 -22.84 10.85 19.06
CA LEU A 99 -21.38 10.80 19.21
C LEU A 99 -20.97 10.32 20.61
N GLU A 100 -21.67 10.75 21.66
CA GLU A 100 -21.43 10.27 23.03
C GLU A 100 -21.71 8.76 23.16
N LEU A 101 -22.82 8.27 22.59
CA LEU A 101 -23.10 6.82 22.56
C LEU A 101 -22.04 6.03 21.79
N LYS A 102 -21.57 6.58 20.68
CA LYS A 102 -20.48 5.95 19.89
C LYS A 102 -19.17 5.91 20.67
N GLU A 103 -18.86 6.95 21.43
CA GLU A 103 -17.69 6.96 22.32
C GLU A 103 -17.82 5.88 23.41
N LEU A 104 -19.00 5.68 23.99
CA LEU A 104 -19.24 4.62 24.96
C LEU A 104 -19.11 3.23 24.33
N GLU A 105 -19.58 3.02 23.10
CA GLU A 105 -19.37 1.79 22.35
C GLU A 105 -17.86 1.52 22.18
N ASN A 106 -17.10 2.50 21.71
CA ASN A 106 -15.66 2.39 21.54
C ASN A 106 -14.94 2.06 22.86
N LYS A 107 -15.35 2.67 23.97
CA LYS A 107 -14.83 2.33 25.30
C LYS A 107 -15.14 0.89 25.71
N ARG A 108 -16.33 0.37 25.37
CA ARG A 108 -16.67 -1.05 25.60
C ARG A 108 -15.81 -2.00 24.79
N ILE A 109 -15.59 -1.68 23.50
CA ILE A 109 -14.71 -2.46 22.61
C ILE A 109 -13.28 -2.51 23.17
N ILE A 110 -12.73 -1.38 23.60
CA ILE A 110 -11.39 -1.30 24.19
C ILE A 110 -11.31 -2.08 25.51
N ASN A 111 -12.35 -2.03 26.34
CA ASN A 111 -12.39 -2.78 27.59
C ASN A 111 -12.45 -4.30 27.34
N ASP A 112 -13.25 -4.77 26.37
CA ASP A 112 -13.32 -6.18 25.95
C ASP A 112 -11.98 -6.65 25.37
N LEU A 113 -11.33 -5.80 24.55
CA LEU A 113 -9.99 -6.06 24.02
C LEU A 113 -8.98 -6.24 25.15
N SER A 114 -8.98 -5.37 26.16
CA SER A 114 -8.08 -5.47 27.32
C SER A 114 -8.23 -6.82 28.04
N ALA A 115 -9.47 -7.27 28.23
CA ALA A 115 -9.75 -8.57 28.85
C ALA A 115 -9.24 -9.74 28.00
N LYS A 116 -9.44 -9.67 26.66
CA LYS A 116 -8.97 -10.69 25.72
C LYS A 116 -7.46 -10.74 25.63
N VAL A 117 -6.79 -9.60 25.63
CA VAL A 117 -5.32 -9.52 25.65
C VAL A 117 -4.76 -10.12 26.93
N SER A 118 -5.35 -9.79 28.09
CA SER A 118 -4.95 -10.37 29.38
C SER A 118 -5.09 -11.90 29.38
N TYR A 119 -6.21 -12.41 28.87
CA TYR A 119 -6.43 -13.85 28.73
C TYR A 119 -5.42 -14.52 27.79
N ALA A 120 -5.14 -13.92 26.63
CA ALA A 120 -4.16 -14.46 25.68
C ALA A 120 -2.73 -14.48 26.26
N MET A 121 -2.36 -13.47 27.08
CA MET A 121 -1.10 -13.46 27.80
C MET A 121 -1.01 -14.56 28.85
N GLU A 122 -2.10 -14.85 29.57
CA GLU A 122 -2.19 -15.94 30.54
C GLU A 122 -2.17 -17.32 29.87
N SER A 123 -2.75 -17.42 28.64
CA SER A 123 -2.80 -18.66 27.84
C SER A 123 -1.48 -18.98 27.13
N ASN A 124 -0.48 -18.14 27.27
CA ASN A 124 0.84 -18.30 26.63
C ASN A 124 0.79 -18.26 25.09
N ASP A 125 -0.19 -17.52 24.53
CA ASP A 125 -0.28 -17.27 23.10
C ASP A 125 0.96 -16.51 22.62
N ASP A 126 1.36 -16.73 21.37
CA ASP A 126 2.51 -16.01 20.84
C ASP A 126 2.24 -14.52 20.66
N VAL A 127 3.28 -13.69 20.74
CA VAL A 127 3.18 -12.24 20.66
C VAL A 127 2.53 -11.77 19.38
N SER A 128 2.72 -12.47 18.25
CA SER A 128 2.17 -12.12 16.95
C SER A 128 0.65 -12.29 16.94
N THR A 129 0.14 -13.30 17.57
CA THR A 129 -1.30 -13.56 17.76
C THR A 129 -1.95 -12.45 18.60
N ILE A 130 -1.31 -12.08 19.72
CA ILE A 130 -1.79 -11.02 20.60
C ILE A 130 -1.82 -9.67 19.87
N VAL A 131 -0.77 -9.37 19.15
CA VAL A 131 -0.68 -8.12 18.37
C VAL A 131 -1.74 -8.08 17.26
N SER A 132 -1.94 -9.17 16.53
CA SER A 132 -2.99 -9.25 15.52
C SER A 132 -4.40 -9.07 16.09
N LEU A 133 -4.65 -9.58 17.29
CA LEU A 133 -5.91 -9.38 18.03
C LEU A 133 -6.13 -7.88 18.33
N ILE A 134 -5.07 -7.20 18.81
CA ILE A 134 -5.12 -5.77 19.11
C ILE A 134 -5.40 -4.95 17.86
N GLU A 135 -4.69 -5.23 16.76
CA GLU A 135 -4.85 -4.49 15.52
C GLU A 135 -6.23 -4.63 14.91
N ASN A 136 -6.74 -5.86 14.81
CA ASN A 136 -8.06 -6.11 14.25
C ASN A 136 -9.15 -5.37 15.03
N LYS A 137 -9.03 -5.29 16.36
CA LYS A 137 -10.00 -4.57 17.19
C LYS A 137 -9.83 -3.05 17.18
N LEU A 138 -8.60 -2.55 17.06
CA LEU A 138 -8.37 -1.12 16.86
C LEU A 138 -8.86 -0.66 15.47
N GLU A 139 -8.72 -1.49 14.45
CA GLU A 139 -9.28 -1.20 13.14
C GLU A 139 -10.81 -1.11 13.17
N GLU A 140 -11.48 -1.99 13.90
CA GLU A 140 -12.94 -1.93 14.14
C GLU A 140 -13.37 -0.61 14.81
N VAL A 141 -12.63 -0.13 15.82
CA VAL A 141 -12.88 1.16 16.48
C VAL A 141 -12.64 2.35 15.54
N THR A 142 -11.57 2.30 14.74
CA THR A 142 -11.22 3.42 13.85
C THR A 142 -12.09 3.47 12.60
N THR A 143 -12.50 2.33 12.04
CA THR A 143 -13.39 2.25 10.87
C THR A 143 -14.85 2.56 11.23
N SER A 144 -15.29 2.20 12.43
CA SER A 144 -16.64 2.56 12.90
C SER A 144 -16.81 4.06 13.14
N SER A 145 -15.73 4.82 13.19
CA SER A 145 -15.72 6.30 13.24
C SER A 145 -15.66 6.94 11.85
N ALA A 146 -15.52 6.13 10.78
CA ALA A 146 -15.50 6.63 9.42
C ALA A 146 -16.91 7.03 9.00
N SER A 147 -17.12 8.32 8.79
CA SER A 147 -18.25 8.84 7.99
C SER A 147 -18.39 8.00 6.72
N SER A 148 -19.62 7.72 6.28
CA SER A 148 -19.91 6.95 5.07
C SER A 148 -18.97 7.35 3.94
N GLU A 149 -18.19 6.41 3.41
CA GLU A 149 -17.29 6.63 2.25
C GLU A 149 -18.10 6.78 0.93
N ILE A 150 -19.38 7.15 1.04
CA ILE A 150 -20.28 7.38 -0.10
C ILE A 150 -20.35 8.89 -0.31
N PHE A 151 -19.85 9.33 -1.46
CA PHE A 151 -19.87 10.72 -1.87
C PHE A 151 -20.71 10.88 -3.12
N ALA A 152 -21.51 11.94 -3.19
CA ALA A 152 -22.17 12.32 -4.42
C ALA A 152 -21.14 12.85 -5.43
N LEU A 153 -21.38 12.68 -6.72
CA LEU A 153 -20.51 13.25 -7.76
C LEU A 153 -20.35 14.76 -7.60
N SER A 154 -21.44 15.46 -7.27
CA SER A 154 -21.44 16.90 -6.98
C SER A 154 -20.42 17.31 -5.91
N ASP A 155 -20.25 16.48 -4.88
CA ASP A 155 -19.38 16.80 -3.73
C ASP A 155 -17.90 16.65 -4.05
N LEU A 156 -17.57 15.88 -5.10
CA LEU A 156 -16.23 15.56 -5.52
C LEU A 156 -15.78 16.36 -6.76
N TYR A 157 -16.73 16.75 -7.63
CA TYR A 157 -16.43 17.36 -8.91
C TYR A 157 -15.58 18.62 -8.75
N ASP A 158 -16.06 19.58 -7.96
CA ASP A 158 -15.33 20.85 -7.77
C ASP A 158 -13.97 20.65 -7.15
N LYS A 159 -13.86 19.75 -6.15
CA LYS A 159 -12.57 19.39 -5.52
C LYS A 159 -11.57 18.81 -6.50
N VAL A 160 -12.04 18.00 -7.46
CA VAL A 160 -11.18 17.38 -8.47
C VAL A 160 -10.76 18.43 -9.52
N VAL A 161 -11.68 19.29 -9.93
CA VAL A 161 -11.39 20.36 -10.89
C VAL A 161 -10.44 21.39 -10.29
N ASP A 162 -10.64 21.81 -9.04
CA ASP A 162 -9.73 22.72 -8.32
C ASP A 162 -8.30 22.13 -8.25
N LYS A 163 -8.19 20.83 -7.95
CA LYS A 163 -6.90 20.14 -7.95
C LYS A 163 -6.26 20.07 -9.35
N MET A 164 -7.08 19.91 -10.40
CA MET A 164 -6.59 19.97 -11.78
C MET A 164 -6.08 21.37 -12.14
N ASP A 165 -6.76 22.41 -11.68
CA ASP A 165 -6.36 23.81 -11.93
C ASP A 165 -5.05 24.15 -11.21
N GLU A 166 -4.89 23.71 -9.96
CA GLU A 166 -3.63 23.86 -9.22
C GLU A 166 -2.44 23.16 -9.91
N MET A 167 -2.69 22.08 -10.64
CA MET A 167 -1.68 21.31 -11.36
C MET A 167 -1.52 21.75 -12.83
N ALA A 168 -2.42 22.56 -13.35
CA ALA A 168 -2.41 23.00 -14.74
C ALA A 168 -1.15 23.84 -15.05
N GLY A 169 -0.49 23.52 -16.16
CA GLY A 169 0.74 24.23 -16.59
C GLY A 169 2.01 23.83 -15.81
N VAL A 170 1.91 22.95 -14.82
CA VAL A 170 3.08 22.40 -14.12
C VAL A 170 3.34 21.01 -14.63
N VAL A 171 4.51 20.77 -15.26
CA VAL A 171 4.93 19.43 -15.68
C VAL A 171 5.32 18.62 -14.43
N LYS A 172 4.31 18.27 -13.63
CA LYS A 172 4.47 17.38 -12.47
C LYS A 172 3.59 16.16 -12.70
N PHE A 173 4.20 14.99 -12.67
CA PHE A 173 3.44 13.75 -12.49
C PHE A 173 2.95 13.66 -11.04
N SER A 174 1.81 13.03 -10.84
CA SER A 174 1.13 12.99 -9.54
C SER A 174 1.81 12.08 -8.51
N GLY A 175 2.59 11.09 -8.99
CA GLY A 175 3.27 10.09 -8.17
C GLY A 175 4.70 10.49 -7.78
N ILE A 176 5.42 9.52 -7.22
CA ILE A 176 6.83 9.65 -6.85
C ILE A 176 7.71 9.36 -8.06
N ASP A 177 8.78 10.14 -8.21
CA ASP A 177 9.72 10.03 -9.32
C ASP A 177 10.33 8.63 -9.42
N THR A 178 10.22 8.04 -10.59
CA THR A 178 10.81 6.72 -10.89
C THR A 178 12.29 6.80 -11.29
N GLY A 179 12.81 7.99 -11.55
CA GLY A 179 14.16 8.18 -12.12
C GLY A 179 14.24 7.88 -13.62
N SER A 180 13.11 7.74 -14.28
CA SER A 180 13.02 7.63 -15.73
C SER A 180 11.93 8.56 -16.26
N ARG A 181 12.31 9.44 -17.21
CA ARG A 181 11.36 10.36 -17.83
C ARG A 181 10.22 9.63 -18.54
N ASN A 182 10.56 8.60 -19.31
CA ASN A 182 9.59 7.85 -20.08
C ASN A 182 8.65 7.03 -19.16
N LEU A 183 9.19 6.45 -18.09
CA LEU A 183 8.38 5.72 -17.13
C LEU A 183 7.43 6.67 -16.37
N ASN A 184 7.92 7.83 -15.95
CA ASN A 184 7.08 8.86 -15.31
C ASN A 184 5.97 9.35 -16.26
N TYR A 185 6.28 9.52 -17.55
CA TYR A 185 5.29 9.92 -18.55
C TYR A 185 4.18 8.87 -18.72
N MET A 186 4.55 7.59 -18.80
CA MET A 186 3.58 6.50 -19.00
C MET A 186 2.77 6.13 -17.75
N THR A 187 3.35 6.29 -16.55
CA THR A 187 2.74 5.81 -15.30
C THR A 187 2.30 6.90 -14.36
N GLY A 188 2.65 8.15 -14.63
CA GLY A 188 2.47 9.26 -13.68
C GLY A 188 3.39 9.17 -12.45
N GLY A 189 4.49 8.39 -12.51
CA GLY A 189 5.34 8.05 -11.36
C GLY A 189 4.78 6.90 -10.50
N TRP A 190 5.39 6.64 -9.34
CA TRP A 190 4.89 5.64 -8.41
C TRP A 190 3.65 6.17 -7.69
N GLN A 191 2.49 5.59 -8.00
CA GLN A 191 1.19 5.96 -7.43
C GLN A 191 0.88 5.18 -6.15
N GLU A 192 -0.03 5.71 -5.32
CA GLU A 192 -0.61 4.99 -4.18
C GLU A 192 -1.19 3.64 -4.66
N GLY A 193 -0.78 2.57 -4.03
CA GLY A 193 -1.14 1.21 -4.39
C GLY A 193 0.08 0.30 -4.44
N MET A 194 -0.15 -0.97 -4.69
CA MET A 194 0.91 -1.95 -4.88
C MET A 194 1.34 -1.99 -6.33
N SER A 195 2.63 -1.75 -6.59
CA SER A 195 3.28 -1.91 -7.89
C SER A 195 4.27 -3.08 -7.85
N VAL A 196 4.48 -3.75 -8.97
CA VAL A 196 5.37 -4.92 -9.06
C VAL A 196 6.41 -4.72 -10.15
N ILE A 197 7.69 -4.92 -9.81
CA ILE A 197 8.80 -5.05 -10.76
C ILE A 197 9.24 -6.50 -10.76
N ALA A 198 9.00 -7.19 -11.87
CA ALA A 198 9.26 -8.61 -12.00
C ALA A 198 10.43 -8.90 -12.92
N ALA A 199 11.29 -9.86 -12.54
CA ALA A 199 12.45 -10.20 -13.34
C ALA A 199 12.91 -11.64 -13.12
N ARG A 200 13.63 -12.20 -14.09
CA ARG A 200 14.46 -13.38 -13.86
C ARG A 200 15.75 -13.00 -13.11
N PRO A 201 16.38 -13.95 -12.39
CA PRO A 201 17.69 -13.73 -11.80
C PRO A 201 18.71 -13.20 -12.83
N GLY A 202 19.53 -12.24 -12.43
CA GLY A 202 20.53 -11.63 -13.30
C GLY A 202 20.04 -10.47 -14.19
N MET A 203 18.73 -10.20 -14.25
CA MET A 203 18.15 -9.11 -15.06
C MET A 203 18.25 -7.72 -14.41
N GLY A 204 18.79 -7.60 -13.20
CA GLY A 204 18.98 -6.30 -12.55
C GLY A 204 17.84 -5.87 -11.62
N LYS A 205 16.99 -6.79 -11.16
CA LYS A 205 15.84 -6.50 -10.27
C LYS A 205 16.19 -5.61 -9.07
N THR A 206 17.15 -6.04 -8.23
CA THR A 206 17.61 -5.28 -7.06
C THR A 206 18.23 -3.94 -7.45
N ILE A 207 18.96 -3.89 -8.57
CA ILE A 207 19.55 -2.64 -9.09
C ILE A 207 18.44 -1.65 -9.43
N ALA A 208 17.38 -2.11 -10.13
CA ALA A 208 16.23 -1.28 -10.45
C ALA A 208 15.53 -0.76 -9.18
N GLY A 209 15.30 -1.62 -8.18
CA GLY A 209 14.73 -1.19 -6.90
C GLY A 209 15.56 -0.13 -6.20
N LEU A 210 16.88 -0.29 -6.17
CA LEU A 210 17.78 0.71 -5.58
C LEU A 210 17.76 2.03 -6.37
N GLU A 211 17.74 1.97 -7.70
CA GLU A 211 17.68 3.17 -8.54
C GLU A 211 16.38 3.94 -8.33
N HIS A 212 15.24 3.25 -8.25
CA HIS A 212 13.95 3.88 -7.94
C HIS A 212 13.91 4.50 -6.53
N ALA A 213 14.51 3.83 -5.54
CA ALA A 213 14.63 4.41 -4.20
C ALA A 213 15.47 5.69 -4.21
N LYS A 214 16.60 5.68 -4.96
CA LYS A 214 17.48 6.84 -5.11
C LYS A 214 16.79 7.98 -5.83
N ALA A 215 16.04 7.71 -6.89
CA ALA A 215 15.31 8.71 -7.67
C ALA A 215 14.26 9.42 -6.80
N GLY A 216 13.41 8.69 -6.13
CA GLY A 216 12.43 9.26 -5.21
C GLY A 216 13.09 10.06 -4.09
N ALA A 217 14.20 9.58 -3.54
CA ALA A 217 14.95 10.29 -2.50
C ALA A 217 15.60 11.59 -3.01
N LYS A 218 16.11 11.61 -4.24
CA LYS A 218 16.61 12.82 -4.90
C LYS A 218 15.50 13.84 -5.15
N ALA A 219 14.26 13.38 -5.35
CA ALA A 219 13.07 14.23 -5.44
C ALA A 219 12.53 14.65 -4.05
N GLY A 220 13.26 14.41 -2.96
CA GLY A 220 12.91 14.83 -1.60
C GLY A 220 11.94 13.88 -0.88
N LYS A 221 11.66 12.69 -1.42
CA LYS A 221 10.78 11.69 -0.83
C LYS A 221 11.54 10.68 0.03
N LYS A 222 10.99 10.33 1.18
CA LYS A 222 11.60 9.36 2.11
C LYS A 222 11.28 7.94 1.68
N ALA A 223 12.30 7.18 1.32
CA ALA A 223 12.22 5.78 0.90
C ALA A 223 12.52 4.82 2.03
N LEU A 224 11.77 3.75 2.17
CA LEU A 224 12.13 2.59 2.99
C LEU A 224 12.40 1.39 2.08
N PHE A 225 13.62 0.88 2.10
CA PHE A 225 14.01 -0.31 1.35
C PHE A 225 14.08 -1.52 2.30
N LEU A 226 13.11 -2.42 2.13
CA LEU A 226 13.02 -3.67 2.88
C LEU A 226 13.79 -4.75 2.13
N SER A 227 14.96 -5.14 2.63
CA SER A 227 15.80 -6.19 2.05
C SER A 227 15.60 -7.50 2.80
N LEU A 228 15.04 -8.50 2.12
CA LEU A 228 14.84 -9.84 2.67
C LEU A 228 15.83 -10.87 2.09
N GLU A 229 16.59 -10.48 1.08
CA GLU A 229 17.55 -11.35 0.39
C GLU A 229 19.01 -10.97 0.73
N MET A 230 19.28 -9.68 0.84
CA MET A 230 20.66 -9.18 0.95
C MET A 230 20.89 -8.36 2.21
N PRO A 231 22.06 -8.49 2.88
CA PRO A 231 22.45 -7.60 3.96
C PRO A 231 22.52 -6.15 3.47
N LYS A 232 22.16 -5.21 4.34
CA LYS A 232 22.14 -3.77 4.04
C LYS A 232 23.50 -3.23 3.57
N GLU A 233 24.59 -3.75 4.10
CA GLU A 233 25.94 -3.36 3.69
C GLU A 233 26.18 -3.65 2.19
N SER A 234 25.66 -4.77 1.69
CA SER A 234 25.77 -5.12 0.27
C SER A 234 25.01 -4.14 -0.63
N LEU A 235 23.90 -3.58 -0.16
CA LEU A 235 23.15 -2.55 -0.87
C LEU A 235 23.92 -1.22 -0.90
N ILE A 236 24.58 -0.87 0.18
CA ILE A 236 25.43 0.34 0.24
C ILE A 236 26.63 0.23 -0.71
N TYR A 237 27.27 -0.94 -0.81
CA TYR A 237 28.31 -1.16 -1.83
C TYR A 237 27.78 -0.95 -3.26
N ARG A 238 26.53 -1.36 -3.55
CA ARG A 238 25.90 -1.12 -4.86
C ARG A 238 25.67 0.37 -5.12
N TYR A 239 25.20 1.13 -4.11
CA TYR A 239 25.05 2.57 -4.24
C TYR A 239 26.37 3.28 -4.44
N ILE A 240 27.42 2.92 -3.69
CA ILE A 240 28.76 3.50 -3.87
C ILE A 240 29.25 3.22 -5.30
N SER A 241 29.15 1.96 -5.77
CA SER A 241 29.56 1.58 -7.11
C SER A 241 28.79 2.34 -8.19
N SER A 242 27.49 2.65 -7.99
CA SER A 242 26.69 3.41 -8.95
C SER A 242 27.04 4.90 -9.05
N GLU A 243 27.66 5.47 -8.03
CA GLU A 243 28.08 6.87 -8.01
C GLU A 243 29.57 7.04 -8.33
N VAL A 244 30.40 6.00 -8.05
CA VAL A 244 31.84 6.02 -8.30
C VAL A 244 32.17 4.87 -9.25
N THR A 245 31.84 5.08 -10.52
CA THR A 245 31.85 4.04 -11.58
C THR A 245 33.24 3.52 -11.96
N GLU A 246 34.30 4.12 -11.42
CA GLU A 246 35.68 3.59 -11.53
C GLU A 246 35.84 2.23 -10.82
N TYR A 247 34.97 1.92 -9.83
CA TYR A 247 35.07 0.72 -9.00
C TYR A 247 33.86 -0.19 -9.23
N ALA A 248 34.12 -1.40 -9.71
CA ALA A 248 33.07 -2.41 -9.81
C ALA A 248 32.56 -2.83 -8.41
N TYR A 249 31.28 -3.14 -8.29
CA TYR A 249 30.69 -3.67 -7.06
C TYR A 249 31.45 -4.87 -6.50
N SER A 250 31.90 -5.78 -7.39
CA SER A 250 32.68 -6.96 -7.00
C SER A 250 33.99 -6.61 -6.31
N ASP A 251 34.66 -5.53 -6.74
CA ASP A 251 35.95 -5.13 -6.21
C ASP A 251 35.78 -4.43 -4.86
N LEU A 252 34.75 -3.60 -4.74
CA LEU A 252 34.38 -2.99 -3.46
C LEU A 252 34.04 -4.06 -2.41
N LYS A 253 33.20 -5.03 -2.76
CA LYS A 253 32.76 -6.10 -1.87
C LYS A 253 33.90 -7.06 -1.50
N ALA A 254 34.78 -7.33 -2.43
CA ALA A 254 35.95 -8.21 -2.21
C ALA A 254 37.13 -7.50 -1.57
N ASN A 255 36.98 -6.21 -1.20
CA ASN A 255 38.04 -5.37 -0.62
C ASN A 255 39.32 -5.31 -1.50
N LYS A 256 39.16 -5.28 -2.82
CA LYS A 256 40.25 -5.19 -3.80
C LYS A 256 40.60 -3.74 -4.14
N ILE A 257 40.47 -2.84 -3.16
CA ILE A 257 40.73 -1.41 -3.32
C ILE A 257 41.78 -0.95 -2.31
N SER A 258 42.59 0.04 -2.69
CA SER A 258 43.62 0.58 -1.86
C SER A 258 43.07 1.62 -0.85
N LYS A 259 43.86 1.98 0.17
CA LYS A 259 43.52 3.09 1.07
C LYS A 259 43.37 4.42 0.33
N ALA A 260 44.14 4.63 -0.75
CA ALA A 260 43.99 5.80 -1.61
C ALA A 260 42.65 5.83 -2.33
N ASP A 261 42.17 4.67 -2.80
CA ASP A 261 40.84 4.56 -3.45
C ASP A 261 39.72 4.85 -2.46
N VAL A 262 39.82 4.36 -1.23
CA VAL A 262 38.85 4.71 -0.15
C VAL A 262 38.82 6.22 0.10
N ALA A 263 39.99 6.90 0.07
CA ALA A 263 40.02 8.36 0.21
C ALA A 263 39.37 9.08 -0.96
N LYS A 264 39.55 8.58 -2.20
CA LYS A 264 38.85 9.08 -3.40
C LYS A 264 37.34 8.89 -3.30
N ILE A 265 36.87 7.71 -2.88
CA ILE A 265 35.45 7.44 -2.67
C ILE A 265 34.85 8.42 -1.64
N ARG A 266 35.54 8.70 -0.55
CA ARG A 266 35.10 9.67 0.47
C ARG A 266 35.02 11.10 -0.06
N ALA A 267 35.88 11.48 -1.00
CA ALA A 267 35.93 12.80 -1.60
C ALA A 267 34.97 12.93 -2.81
N SER A 268 34.46 11.84 -3.34
CA SER A 268 33.60 11.79 -4.51
C SER A 268 32.15 12.15 -4.22
N ASN A 269 31.32 12.17 -5.27
CA ASN A 269 29.86 12.37 -5.16
C ASN A 269 29.16 11.30 -4.31
N ALA A 270 29.78 10.15 -4.03
CA ALA A 270 29.22 9.15 -3.13
C ALA A 270 28.96 9.71 -1.71
N LYS A 271 29.63 10.80 -1.32
CA LYS A 271 29.33 11.52 -0.05
C LYS A 271 27.88 12.05 -0.02
N ASP A 272 27.34 12.43 -1.19
CA ASP A 272 26.00 13.02 -1.28
C ASP A 272 24.90 11.96 -1.02
N LEU A 273 25.23 10.66 -1.18
CA LEU A 273 24.36 9.55 -0.78
C LEU A 273 23.95 9.61 0.70
N LYS A 274 24.82 10.15 1.57
CA LYS A 274 24.51 10.29 3.00
C LYS A 274 23.36 11.26 3.29
N GLN A 275 23.07 12.15 2.36
CA GLN A 275 22.01 13.16 2.52
C GLN A 275 20.66 12.64 2.01
N LEU A 276 20.66 11.51 1.29
CA LEU A 276 19.42 10.95 0.74
C LEU A 276 18.59 10.31 1.87
N PRO A 277 17.31 10.65 1.96
CA PRO A 277 16.41 10.10 2.97
C PRO A 277 15.98 8.67 2.62
N ILE A 278 16.95 7.74 2.58
CA ILE A 278 16.72 6.32 2.32
C ILE A 278 16.99 5.54 3.60
N TYR A 279 15.98 4.80 4.05
CA TYR A 279 16.04 3.94 5.22
C TYR A 279 16.15 2.49 4.75
N PHE A 280 16.97 1.69 5.42
CA PHE A 280 17.12 0.28 5.13
C PHE A 280 16.64 -0.55 6.30
N TYR A 281 15.87 -1.57 5.99
CA TYR A 281 15.48 -2.61 6.93
C TYR A 281 15.92 -3.96 6.36
N ASP A 282 16.78 -4.67 7.09
CA ASP A 282 17.14 -6.06 6.82
C ASP A 282 16.81 -6.89 8.06
N SER A 283 15.98 -7.89 7.89
CA SER A 283 15.56 -8.77 8.97
C SER A 283 15.28 -10.16 8.43
N ASP A 284 15.54 -11.14 9.28
CA ASP A 284 15.19 -12.55 9.00
C ASP A 284 13.70 -12.83 9.21
N ASN A 285 12.95 -11.92 9.84
CA ASN A 285 11.51 -12.09 10.01
C ASN A 285 10.80 -11.84 8.69
N ARG A 286 10.12 -12.86 8.18
CA ARG A 286 9.42 -12.88 6.89
C ARG A 286 7.91 -13.02 7.03
N ASP A 287 7.35 -12.96 8.23
CA ASP A 287 5.92 -13.01 8.44
C ASP A 287 5.27 -11.68 8.01
N ILE A 288 4.30 -11.75 7.09
CA ILE A 288 3.60 -10.59 6.56
C ILE A 288 2.87 -9.79 7.64
N ASN A 289 2.40 -10.44 8.69
CA ASN A 289 1.68 -9.76 9.78
C ASN A 289 2.66 -8.90 10.59
N TYR A 290 3.82 -9.47 10.95
CA TYR A 290 4.88 -8.73 11.60
C TYR A 290 5.40 -7.57 10.73
N LEU A 291 5.65 -7.84 9.43
CA LEU A 291 6.14 -6.82 8.49
C LEU A 291 5.13 -5.69 8.32
N SER A 292 3.83 -5.99 8.26
CA SER A 292 2.77 -4.97 8.17
C SER A 292 2.74 -4.06 9.39
N LEU A 293 2.93 -4.63 10.58
CA LEU A 293 3.05 -3.87 11.83
C LEU A 293 4.25 -2.94 11.83
N MET A 294 5.40 -3.52 11.56
CA MET A 294 6.67 -2.81 11.51
C MET A 294 6.62 -1.67 10.47
N LEU A 295 6.14 -1.96 9.24
CA LEU A 295 5.98 -0.96 8.20
C LEU A 295 5.03 0.16 8.63
N THR A 296 3.90 -0.18 9.27
CA THR A 296 2.96 0.83 9.78
C THR A 296 3.61 1.74 10.82
N ALA A 297 4.38 1.18 11.75
CA ALA A 297 5.07 1.92 12.79
C ALA A 297 6.19 2.82 12.22
N GLU A 298 7.06 2.24 11.36
CA GLU A 298 8.21 2.96 10.80
C GLU A 298 7.78 4.03 9.79
N CYS A 299 6.75 3.78 8.98
CA CYS A 299 6.20 4.77 8.05
C CYS A 299 5.66 5.98 8.80
N ARG A 300 4.96 5.79 9.92
CA ARG A 300 4.46 6.91 10.75
C ARG A 300 5.59 7.65 11.45
N LYS A 301 6.50 6.92 12.10
CA LYS A 301 7.62 7.47 12.87
C LYS A 301 8.57 8.31 12.01
N ASN A 302 8.96 7.78 10.85
CA ASN A 302 9.93 8.42 9.96
C ASN A 302 9.28 9.22 8.83
N GLN A 303 7.94 9.22 8.73
CA GLN A 303 7.18 9.86 7.64
C GLN A 303 7.64 9.36 6.27
N ILE A 304 7.67 8.02 6.10
CA ILE A 304 8.07 7.37 4.85
C ILE A 304 7.02 7.65 3.78
N ASP A 305 7.47 8.09 2.61
CA ASP A 305 6.62 8.39 1.47
C ASP A 305 6.36 7.14 0.58
N PHE A 306 7.27 6.17 0.56
CA PHE A 306 7.12 4.93 -0.20
C PHE A 306 8.02 3.81 0.30
N VAL A 307 7.64 2.56 -0.03
CA VAL A 307 8.35 1.35 0.39
C VAL A 307 8.75 0.52 -0.83
N ILE A 308 9.96 -0.02 -0.82
CA ILE A 308 10.42 -1.02 -1.79
C ILE A 308 10.74 -2.32 -1.05
N ILE A 309 10.26 -3.46 -1.56
CA ILE A 309 10.43 -4.78 -0.94
C ILE A 309 11.21 -5.70 -1.87
N ASP A 310 12.37 -6.17 -1.47
CA ASP A 310 13.23 -7.11 -2.23
C ASP A 310 13.38 -8.43 -1.48
N TYR A 311 12.65 -9.50 -1.86
CA TYR A 311 11.56 -9.61 -2.84
C TYR A 311 10.37 -10.34 -2.22
N MET A 312 9.20 -10.15 -2.81
CA MET A 312 7.91 -10.53 -2.24
C MET A 312 7.77 -12.02 -1.94
N GLN A 313 8.32 -12.94 -2.77
CA GLN A 313 8.19 -14.38 -2.55
C GLN A 313 8.97 -14.92 -1.35
N LEU A 314 9.78 -14.10 -0.67
CA LEU A 314 10.40 -14.48 0.59
C LEU A 314 9.47 -14.28 1.79
N ILE A 315 8.42 -13.47 1.62
CA ILE A 315 7.43 -13.20 2.66
C ILE A 315 6.49 -14.39 2.78
N ARG A 316 6.07 -14.70 4.01
CA ARG A 316 5.15 -15.79 4.34
C ARG A 316 4.00 -15.26 5.19
N ASP A 317 2.86 -15.90 5.04
CA ASP A 317 1.72 -15.72 5.93
C ASP A 317 1.57 -16.97 6.79
N VAL A 318 1.97 -16.86 8.05
CA VAL A 318 1.92 -18.00 8.99
C VAL A 318 0.50 -18.32 9.42
N GLN A 319 -0.46 -17.43 9.18
CA GLN A 319 -1.86 -17.63 9.61
C GLN A 319 -2.68 -18.47 8.64
N ILE A 320 -2.27 -18.60 7.38
CA ILE A 320 -3.01 -19.39 6.41
C ILE A 320 -2.64 -20.88 6.51
N LYS A 321 -3.66 -21.75 6.39
CA LYS A 321 -3.48 -23.21 6.48
C LYS A 321 -2.80 -23.79 5.24
N ASP A 322 -3.09 -23.25 4.06
CA ASP A 322 -2.49 -23.68 2.80
C ASP A 322 -1.09 -23.10 2.65
N GLN A 323 -0.07 -23.95 2.75
CA GLN A 323 1.34 -23.57 2.66
C GLN A 323 1.88 -23.65 1.22
N SER A 324 1.01 -23.85 0.22
CA SER A 324 1.44 -23.79 -1.19
C SER A 324 1.99 -22.41 -1.55
N ASP A 325 2.99 -22.36 -2.41
CA ASP A 325 3.56 -21.06 -2.88
C ASP A 325 2.47 -20.17 -3.49
N PHE A 326 1.46 -20.77 -4.13
CA PHE A 326 0.32 -20.03 -4.67
C PHE A 326 -0.48 -19.31 -3.57
N ALA A 327 -0.90 -20.03 -2.54
CA ALA A 327 -1.70 -19.48 -1.44
C ALA A 327 -0.90 -18.41 -0.67
N GLN A 328 0.39 -18.66 -0.43
CA GLN A 328 1.29 -17.75 0.25
C GLN A 328 1.41 -16.42 -0.50
N VAL A 329 1.78 -16.47 -1.80
CA VAL A 329 1.94 -15.27 -2.61
C VAL A 329 0.62 -14.51 -2.75
N SER A 330 -0.50 -15.21 -2.87
CA SER A 330 -1.84 -14.61 -2.94
C SER A 330 -2.20 -13.85 -1.66
N SER A 331 -1.99 -14.47 -0.50
CA SER A 331 -2.25 -13.82 0.79
C SER A 331 -1.37 -12.60 1.00
N VAL A 332 -0.06 -12.73 0.73
CA VAL A 332 0.91 -11.64 0.86
C VAL A 332 0.57 -10.48 -0.07
N SER A 333 0.23 -10.75 -1.34
CA SER A 333 -0.18 -9.74 -2.32
C SER A 333 -1.37 -8.93 -1.81
N ASN A 334 -2.44 -9.60 -1.37
CA ASN A 334 -3.64 -8.95 -0.86
C ASN A 334 -3.36 -8.10 0.39
N LYS A 335 -2.55 -8.62 1.33
CA LYS A 335 -2.18 -7.88 2.55
C LYS A 335 -1.32 -6.65 2.23
N LEU A 336 -0.37 -6.74 1.30
CA LEU A 336 0.45 -5.60 0.86
C LEU A 336 -0.38 -4.54 0.13
N GLN A 337 -1.34 -4.94 -0.73
CA GLN A 337 -2.27 -4.02 -1.37
C GLN A 337 -3.12 -3.26 -0.33
N LYS A 338 -3.68 -3.98 0.65
CA LYS A 338 -4.44 -3.36 1.75
C LYS A 338 -3.58 -2.40 2.57
N LEU A 339 -2.33 -2.81 2.87
CA LEU A 339 -1.38 -1.99 3.62
C LEU A 339 -1.05 -0.69 2.88
N SER A 340 -0.78 -0.74 1.58
CA SER A 340 -0.54 0.44 0.75
C SER A 340 -1.70 1.43 0.82
N ARG A 341 -2.94 0.95 0.68
CA ARG A 341 -4.15 1.79 0.81
C ARG A 341 -4.31 2.38 2.20
N LYS A 342 -4.06 1.58 3.26
CA LYS A 342 -4.13 2.03 4.66
C LYS A 342 -3.11 3.12 4.95
N LEU A 343 -1.89 2.98 4.44
CA LEU A 343 -0.80 3.95 4.61
C LEU A 343 -0.87 5.12 3.63
N LYS A 344 -1.64 5.00 2.54
CA LYS A 344 -1.73 5.96 1.43
C LYS A 344 -0.37 6.27 0.79
N ILE A 345 0.46 5.23 0.63
CA ILE A 345 1.78 5.33 0.01
C ILE A 345 1.98 4.21 -1.01
N PRO A 346 2.83 4.42 -2.04
CA PRO A 346 3.28 3.36 -2.94
C PRO A 346 4.04 2.25 -2.19
N ILE A 347 3.71 0.99 -2.49
CA ILE A 347 4.52 -0.18 -2.11
C ILE A 347 4.97 -0.86 -3.40
N ILE A 348 6.26 -0.80 -3.69
CA ILE A 348 6.87 -1.39 -4.86
C ILE A 348 7.47 -2.76 -4.47
N CYS A 349 6.88 -3.83 -4.96
CA CYS A 349 7.31 -5.19 -4.68
C CYS A 349 8.20 -5.69 -5.81
N LEU A 350 9.44 -6.04 -5.51
CA LEU A 350 10.26 -6.79 -6.45
C LEU A 350 9.79 -8.26 -6.45
N SER A 351 9.70 -8.87 -7.63
CA SER A 351 9.16 -10.22 -7.80
C SER A 351 10.03 -11.04 -8.74
N GLN A 352 10.09 -12.34 -8.51
CA GLN A 352 10.81 -13.25 -9.40
C GLN A 352 9.85 -13.91 -10.39
N LEU A 353 10.21 -13.88 -11.69
CA LEU A 353 9.46 -14.56 -12.76
C LEU A 353 9.70 -16.07 -12.77
N SER A 354 8.72 -16.84 -13.28
CA SER A 354 8.81 -18.27 -13.50
C SER A 354 9.98 -18.64 -14.44
N ARG A 355 10.56 -19.83 -14.22
CA ARG A 355 11.58 -20.38 -15.13
C ARG A 355 11.03 -20.76 -16.50
N ASP A 356 9.72 -20.88 -16.65
CA ASP A 356 9.09 -21.29 -17.90
C ASP A 356 9.29 -20.27 -19.02
N ILE A 357 9.53 -19.01 -18.70
CA ILE A 357 9.91 -17.98 -19.66
C ILE A 357 11.17 -18.37 -20.47
N GLU A 358 12.10 -19.09 -19.86
CA GLU A 358 13.36 -19.50 -20.51
C GLU A 358 13.15 -20.59 -21.58
N LYS A 359 12.01 -21.29 -21.55
CA LYS A 359 11.65 -22.33 -22.53
C LYS A 359 11.02 -21.75 -23.80
N ARG A 360 10.61 -20.50 -23.79
CA ARG A 360 9.97 -19.84 -24.93
C ARG A 360 10.99 -19.28 -25.89
N ALA A 361 10.67 -19.26 -27.17
CA ALA A 361 11.49 -18.59 -28.19
C ALA A 361 11.54 -17.06 -27.93
N ASN A 362 10.41 -16.46 -27.64
CA ASN A 362 10.34 -15.09 -27.17
C ASN A 362 10.35 -15.07 -25.62
N ARG A 363 11.43 -14.58 -25.05
CA ARG A 363 11.66 -14.52 -23.60
C ARG A 363 11.27 -13.17 -22.99
N LEU A 364 10.48 -12.35 -23.70
CA LEU A 364 9.88 -11.14 -23.12
C LEU A 364 8.93 -11.53 -21.98
N PRO A 365 8.99 -10.84 -20.85
CA PRO A 365 8.07 -11.05 -19.73
C PRO A 365 6.60 -10.93 -20.14
N GLN A 366 5.74 -11.75 -19.54
CA GLN A 366 4.30 -11.72 -19.66
C GLN A 366 3.66 -11.82 -18.28
N LEU A 367 2.42 -11.37 -18.12
CA LEU A 367 1.70 -11.48 -16.85
C LEU A 367 1.64 -12.93 -16.32
N SER A 368 1.46 -13.90 -17.22
CA SER A 368 1.47 -15.33 -16.89
C SER A 368 2.78 -15.86 -16.30
N ASP A 369 3.90 -15.12 -16.46
CA ASP A 369 5.19 -15.50 -15.90
C ASP A 369 5.36 -15.12 -14.43
N LEU A 370 4.49 -14.30 -13.91
CA LEU A 370 4.41 -14.05 -12.49
C LEU A 370 3.95 -15.35 -11.82
N ARG A 371 4.84 -16.09 -11.18
CA ARG A 371 4.56 -17.36 -10.51
C ARG A 371 3.43 -17.19 -9.49
N SER A 372 2.35 -17.99 -9.60
CA SER A 372 1.16 -17.90 -8.74
C SER A 372 0.33 -16.62 -8.92
N SER A 373 0.11 -16.18 -10.15
CA SER A 373 -0.04 -14.77 -10.53
C SER A 373 -1.44 -14.19 -10.62
N GLY A 374 -2.50 -14.98 -10.60
CA GLY A 374 -3.84 -14.41 -10.76
C GLY A 374 -4.15 -13.28 -9.78
N ASN A 375 -3.66 -13.40 -8.54
CA ASN A 375 -3.91 -12.41 -7.50
C ASN A 375 -2.94 -11.22 -7.56
N ILE A 376 -1.65 -11.44 -7.87
CA ILE A 376 -0.70 -10.31 -8.08
C ILE A 376 -1.20 -9.43 -9.22
N GLU A 377 -1.66 -10.06 -10.31
CA GLU A 377 -2.22 -9.33 -11.44
C GLU A 377 -3.44 -8.51 -11.04
N GLN A 378 -4.33 -9.04 -10.20
CA GLN A 378 -5.52 -8.31 -9.75
C GLN A 378 -5.17 -7.19 -8.77
N ASP A 379 -4.30 -7.46 -7.80
CA ASP A 379 -3.97 -6.56 -6.69
C ASP A 379 -3.08 -5.38 -7.11
N ALA A 380 -2.12 -5.61 -8.02
CA ALA A 380 -1.19 -4.57 -8.45
C ALA A 380 -1.86 -3.55 -9.37
N ILE A 381 -1.54 -2.27 -9.15
CA ILE A 381 -1.94 -1.17 -10.06
C ILE A 381 -1.02 -1.08 -11.28
N LEU A 382 0.25 -1.44 -11.11
CA LEU A 382 1.29 -1.40 -12.15
C LEU A 382 2.12 -2.67 -12.05
N VAL A 383 2.41 -3.30 -13.20
CA VAL A 383 3.30 -4.46 -13.30
C VAL A 383 4.30 -4.20 -14.42
N ILE A 384 5.58 -4.26 -14.07
CA ILE A 384 6.70 -4.06 -14.99
C ILE A 384 7.55 -5.33 -15.03
N GLY A 385 7.81 -5.87 -16.20
CA GLY A 385 8.77 -6.93 -16.43
C GLY A 385 10.13 -6.35 -16.86
N LEU A 386 11.22 -6.78 -16.24
CA LEU A 386 12.57 -6.41 -16.70
C LEU A 386 13.13 -7.45 -17.66
N TYR A 387 13.66 -7.00 -18.77
CA TYR A 387 14.21 -7.86 -19.81
C TYR A 387 15.57 -7.34 -20.32
N ARG A 388 16.52 -8.25 -20.47
CA ARG A 388 17.83 -8.00 -21.06
C ARG A 388 18.14 -9.05 -22.11
N ASP A 389 18.08 -8.65 -23.37
CA ASP A 389 18.35 -9.52 -24.52
C ASP A 389 19.83 -9.95 -24.57
N ASP A 390 20.73 -9.01 -24.27
CA ASP A 390 22.17 -9.26 -24.21
C ASP A 390 22.56 -10.34 -23.19
N TYR A 391 21.87 -10.38 -22.04
CA TYR A 391 22.08 -11.41 -21.03
C TYR A 391 21.72 -12.81 -21.56
N TYR A 392 20.60 -12.94 -22.25
CA TYR A 392 20.18 -14.21 -22.82
C TYR A 392 21.12 -14.63 -23.96
N LYS A 393 21.47 -13.72 -24.85
CA LYS A 393 22.45 -13.96 -25.91
C LYS A 393 23.80 -14.42 -25.35
N TYR A 394 24.26 -13.78 -24.28
CA TYR A 394 25.49 -14.16 -23.59
C TYR A 394 25.43 -15.56 -22.99
N THR A 395 24.33 -15.87 -22.27
CA THR A 395 24.16 -17.17 -21.62
C THR A 395 24.00 -18.30 -22.63
N ASP A 396 23.26 -18.07 -23.73
CA ASP A 396 23.06 -19.05 -24.79
C ASP A 396 24.35 -19.30 -25.55
N ALA A 397 25.13 -18.26 -25.88
CA ALA A 397 26.44 -18.40 -26.51
C ALA A 397 27.41 -19.23 -25.65
N LYS A 398 27.45 -18.93 -24.35
CA LYS A 398 28.28 -19.66 -23.38
C LYS A 398 27.86 -21.13 -23.25
N ALA A 399 26.55 -21.41 -23.23
CA ALA A 399 26.03 -22.78 -23.17
C ALA A 399 26.39 -23.59 -24.44
N ASN A 400 26.51 -22.93 -25.59
CA ASN A 400 26.84 -23.54 -26.87
C ASN A 400 28.34 -23.47 -27.21
N ASN A 401 29.20 -23.03 -26.28
CA ASN A 401 30.64 -22.82 -26.48
C ASN A 401 30.97 -21.89 -27.67
N VAL A 402 30.15 -20.88 -27.90
CA VAL A 402 30.36 -19.84 -28.90
C VAL A 402 30.84 -18.57 -28.20
N GLU A 403 31.70 -17.78 -28.83
CA GLU A 403 32.15 -16.51 -28.28
C GLU A 403 30.95 -15.55 -28.18
N PRO A 404 30.65 -15.03 -26.95
CA PRO A 404 29.50 -14.15 -26.75
C PRO A 404 29.68 -12.82 -27.49
N ALA A 405 28.61 -12.31 -28.07
CA ALA A 405 28.58 -10.95 -28.60
C ALA A 405 28.80 -9.92 -27.47
N LYS A 406 29.30 -8.73 -27.85
CA LYS A 406 29.43 -7.61 -26.93
C LYS A 406 28.07 -7.26 -26.34
N MET A 407 27.98 -7.07 -25.02
CA MET A 407 26.76 -6.62 -24.37
C MET A 407 26.43 -5.18 -24.77
N ASP A 408 25.17 -4.93 -25.08
CA ASP A 408 24.65 -3.61 -25.42
C ASP A 408 24.15 -2.83 -24.20
N ASN A 409 24.17 -3.46 -23.01
CA ASN A 409 23.71 -2.90 -21.73
C ASN A 409 22.25 -2.47 -21.72
N LYS A 410 21.47 -2.82 -22.73
CA LYS A 410 20.07 -2.46 -22.84
C LYS A 410 19.23 -3.22 -21.81
N LEU A 411 18.42 -2.47 -21.07
CA LEU A 411 17.47 -2.97 -20.09
C LEU A 411 16.08 -2.47 -20.48
N THR A 412 15.22 -3.37 -20.97
CA THR A 412 13.86 -3.03 -21.35
C THR A 412 12.93 -3.22 -20.17
N TYR A 413 12.17 -2.17 -19.84
CA TYR A 413 11.05 -2.18 -18.93
C TYR A 413 9.79 -2.46 -19.73
N VAL A 414 9.25 -3.66 -19.62
CA VAL A 414 8.02 -4.09 -20.28
C VAL A 414 6.85 -3.81 -19.34
N ILE A 415 6.04 -2.79 -19.64
CA ILE A 415 4.86 -2.46 -18.83
C ILE A 415 3.76 -3.45 -19.22
N LEU A 416 3.54 -4.42 -18.33
CA LEU A 416 2.60 -5.53 -18.54
C LEU A 416 1.18 -5.19 -18.11
N LYS A 417 1.05 -4.31 -17.12
CA LYS A 417 -0.22 -3.79 -16.62
C LYS A 417 0.00 -2.37 -16.11
N ASN A 418 -0.91 -1.49 -16.45
CA ASN A 418 -0.99 -0.14 -15.91
C ASN A 418 -2.46 0.24 -15.78
N ARG A 419 -2.95 0.43 -14.56
CA ARG A 419 -4.37 0.70 -14.31
C ARG A 419 -4.80 2.08 -14.82
N ASP A 420 -3.88 3.05 -14.75
CA ASP A 420 -4.18 4.45 -15.01
C ASP A 420 -3.51 4.97 -16.30
N GLY A 421 -2.99 4.05 -17.15
CA GLY A 421 -2.32 4.42 -18.39
C GLY A 421 -2.12 3.26 -19.35
N GLY A 422 -1.34 3.50 -20.39
CA GLY A 422 -1.02 2.52 -21.43
C GLY A 422 0.01 1.46 -20.99
N VAL A 423 0.10 0.39 -21.76
CA VAL A 423 1.14 -0.64 -21.69
C VAL A 423 2.12 -0.45 -22.84
N GLY A 424 3.34 -0.93 -22.70
CA GLY A 424 4.37 -0.81 -23.73
C GLY A 424 5.77 -1.03 -23.17
N ASP A 425 6.77 -0.85 -24.01
CA ASP A 425 8.16 -1.09 -23.69
C ASP A 425 8.93 0.23 -23.55
N ILE A 426 9.77 0.32 -22.53
CA ILE A 426 10.66 1.46 -22.30
C ILE A 426 12.08 0.92 -22.22
N ASP A 427 12.94 1.40 -23.11
CA ASP A 427 14.34 1.06 -23.09
C ASP A 427 15.11 1.97 -22.14
N ARG A 428 15.90 1.36 -21.29
CA ARG A 428 16.90 1.96 -20.42
C ARG A 428 18.23 1.26 -20.60
N TYR A 429 19.28 1.73 -19.96
CA TYR A 429 20.61 1.15 -20.04
C TYR A 429 21.15 0.85 -18.65
N CYS A 430 21.73 -0.34 -18.49
CA CYS A 430 22.18 -0.86 -17.20
C CYS A 430 23.63 -1.34 -17.28
N ASP A 431 24.54 -0.68 -16.59
CA ASP A 431 25.85 -1.24 -16.31
C ASP A 431 25.79 -2.08 -15.02
N VAL A 432 25.82 -3.39 -15.21
CA VAL A 432 25.74 -4.35 -14.09
C VAL A 432 27.00 -4.32 -13.23
N LYS A 433 28.16 -3.93 -13.78
CA LYS A 433 29.42 -3.87 -13.01
C LYS A 433 29.36 -2.78 -11.92
N THR A 434 28.80 -1.64 -12.30
CA THR A 434 28.67 -0.48 -11.40
C THR A 434 27.28 -0.33 -10.80
N ASN A 435 26.32 -1.23 -11.14
CA ASN A 435 24.94 -1.16 -10.67
C ASN A 435 24.23 0.16 -11.01
N ARG A 436 24.50 0.72 -12.18
CA ARG A 436 23.93 1.99 -12.64
C ARG A 436 22.88 1.74 -13.70
N ILE A 437 21.74 2.43 -13.62
CA ILE A 437 20.69 2.46 -14.63
C ILE A 437 20.42 3.92 -15.02
N VAL A 438 20.35 4.16 -16.34
CA VAL A 438 20.11 5.48 -16.94
C VAL A 438 19.14 5.38 -18.11
N ASP A 439 18.60 6.53 -18.57
CA ASP A 439 17.62 6.57 -19.66
C ASP A 439 18.26 6.58 -21.07
N SER A 440 19.55 6.92 -21.20
CA SER A 440 20.28 6.88 -22.47
C SER A 440 21.60 6.15 -22.35
N GLU A 441 22.08 5.57 -23.45
CA GLU A 441 23.39 4.88 -23.48
C GLU A 441 24.53 5.87 -23.23
N ASP A 442 24.42 7.07 -23.74
CA ASP A 442 25.41 8.13 -23.56
C ASP A 442 25.59 8.50 -22.07
N ASP A 443 24.49 8.52 -21.30
CA ASP A 443 24.53 8.79 -19.86
C ASP A 443 25.19 7.67 -19.07
N LEU A 444 25.22 6.46 -19.59
CA LEU A 444 25.87 5.32 -18.94
C LEU A 444 27.37 5.54 -18.76
N PHE A 445 28.00 6.18 -19.73
CA PHE A 445 29.43 6.44 -19.79
C PHE A 445 29.82 7.90 -19.48
N ASN A 446 28.84 8.81 -19.49
CA ASN A 446 29.02 10.20 -19.08
C ASN A 446 28.85 10.36 -17.58
N TYR A 447 29.98 10.62 -16.88
CA TYR A 447 30.05 10.78 -15.44
C TYR A 447 29.81 12.22 -14.98
N ALA A 448 29.52 13.15 -15.89
CA ALA A 448 29.12 14.50 -15.54
C ALA A 448 27.74 14.47 -14.89
N LYS A 449 27.57 15.19 -13.76
CA LYS A 449 26.29 15.33 -13.07
C LYS A 449 25.17 15.56 -14.08
N PRO A 450 24.10 14.75 -14.14
CA PRO A 450 22.89 15.20 -14.74
C PRO A 450 22.36 16.33 -13.83
N GLU A 451 22.55 17.58 -14.20
CA GLU A 451 21.72 18.64 -13.70
C GLU A 451 20.29 18.30 -14.13
N LEU A 452 19.47 17.90 -13.18
CA LEU A 452 18.02 17.85 -13.37
C LEU A 452 17.53 19.32 -13.45
N VAL A 453 17.90 19.97 -14.55
CA VAL A 453 17.36 21.27 -14.91
C VAL A 453 16.01 21.00 -15.55
N TYR A 454 14.97 20.96 -14.76
CA TYR A 454 13.61 21.17 -15.22
C TYR A 454 13.52 22.63 -15.68
N LYS A 455 14.00 22.92 -16.89
CA LYS A 455 13.73 24.19 -17.56
C LYS A 455 12.33 24.11 -18.16
N ASP A 456 11.50 25.09 -17.81
CA ASP A 456 10.11 25.29 -18.18
C ASP A 456 9.83 25.48 -19.71
N THR A 457 10.66 24.97 -20.60
CA THR A 457 10.57 25.29 -22.03
C THR A 457 10.44 24.06 -22.96
N ALA A 458 10.07 22.87 -22.46
CA ALA A 458 10.16 21.65 -23.26
C ALA A 458 8.84 20.97 -23.65
N LEU A 459 7.67 21.52 -23.31
CA LEU A 459 6.38 20.95 -23.72
C LEU A 459 6.14 21.02 -25.23
N ASP A 460 6.65 22.03 -25.93
CA ASP A 460 6.40 22.22 -27.36
C ASP A 460 7.27 21.34 -28.31
N LYS A 461 8.20 20.56 -27.78
CA LYS A 461 9.10 19.70 -28.58
C LYS A 461 9.07 18.22 -28.22
N MET A 462 8.16 17.82 -27.37
CA MET A 462 7.98 16.42 -27.00
C MET A 462 6.83 15.76 -27.78
N GLN A 463 7.02 15.52 -29.05
CA GLN A 463 6.38 14.36 -29.64
C GLN A 463 7.30 13.17 -29.29
N PRO A 464 6.82 12.22 -28.47
CA PRO A 464 7.57 10.97 -28.29
C PRO A 464 7.62 10.29 -29.65
N THR A 465 8.80 9.84 -30.06
CA THR A 465 8.91 8.87 -31.13
C THR A 465 8.37 7.55 -30.55
N PHE A 466 7.04 7.41 -30.57
CA PHE A 466 6.42 6.11 -30.33
C PHE A 466 6.63 5.27 -31.58
N ASP A 467 7.32 4.15 -31.43
CA ASP A 467 7.17 3.05 -32.35
C ASP A 467 5.70 2.61 -32.27
N ASP A 468 5.03 2.34 -33.40
CA ASP A 468 3.59 2.05 -33.55
C ASP A 468 3.08 0.84 -32.73
N LYS A 469 3.76 0.47 -31.66
CA LYS A 469 3.43 -0.65 -30.77
C LYS A 469 2.71 -0.25 -29.46
N VAL A 470 2.46 1.03 -29.24
CA VAL A 470 1.64 1.48 -28.10
C VAL A 470 0.19 1.43 -28.51
N VAL A 471 -0.57 0.50 -27.96
CA VAL A 471 -2.01 0.40 -28.12
C VAL A 471 -2.65 1.27 -27.05
N PRO A 472 -3.31 2.39 -27.39
CA PRO A 472 -4.18 3.09 -26.46
C PRO A 472 -5.40 2.20 -26.18
N PHE A 473 -6.02 2.37 -25.01
CA PHE A 473 -7.27 1.71 -24.65
C PHE A 473 -8.42 2.06 -25.60
#